data_6b8e41473f2a907ef0f1194e0b1a940d
#
_entry.id   6b8e41473f2a907ef0f1194e0b1a940d
#
_cell.length_a   1.000
_cell.length_b   1.000
_cell.length_c   1.000
_cell.angle_alpha   90.00
_cell.angle_beta   90.00
_cell.angle_gamma   90.00
#
_symmetry.space_group_name_H-M   'P 1'
#
loop_
_entity.id
_entity.type
_entity.pdbx_description
1 polymer ?
#
loop_
_entity_poly.entity_id
_entity_poly.type
_entity_poly.pdbx_seq_one_letter_code
_entity_poly.pdbx_strand_id
1 'polypeptide(L)'
;MGTNHSTMHLREQSNNRLRGIAFMIAAVFIFSIMDALMKRLSAHYAPLQIACLRSLSSFVFLILPIAWQRSWVNLRASEPMLHAVRGVLGIIMLATFVFAVHRLTLAQTYSLFLAAPLLMTALSVPIHGDRVTARRWLAIACGLGGVLLILQPWDGGAFSMAAAAAAAIATVCYSLSALTVRSLGRRNTSMSMVFWYLGLVGLGSGALAINEWHAVEAADWIWLAAIGVSGGLGQLWLTEAFRRAPPSVVGPFEYTAILWAFGIDWIFWSASPSTSLLIGASIVIASGIVIILDERRLAELAVNPACPPP
;
A
#
# COMPACT_ATOMS: atom_id res chain seq x y z
N MET A 1 -1.80 2.14 45.30
CA MET A 1 -1.02 2.91 44.29
C MET A 1 -0.85 2.22 42.91
N GLY A 2 -1.19 0.94 42.75
CA GLY A 2 -0.99 0.16 41.50
C GLY A 2 -2.04 0.37 40.40
N THR A 3 -3.25 0.82 40.71
CA THR A 3 -4.37 0.96 39.74
C THR A 3 -4.22 2.15 38.79
N ASN A 4 -3.52 3.21 39.17
CA ASN A 4 -3.32 4.39 38.31
C ASN A 4 -2.31 4.16 37.18
N HIS A 5 -1.29 3.32 37.39
CA HIS A 5 -0.30 3.01 36.35
C HIS A 5 -0.87 2.13 35.23
N SER A 6 -1.69 1.13 35.54
CA SER A 6 -2.31 0.24 34.54
C SER A 6 -3.35 0.97 33.68
N THR A 7 -4.15 1.86 34.27
CA THR A 7 -5.13 2.68 33.51
C THR A 7 -4.47 3.72 32.63
N MET A 8 -3.32 4.25 33.02
CA MET A 8 -2.55 5.20 32.23
C MET A 8 -1.92 4.53 31.00
N HIS A 9 -1.33 3.34 31.16
CA HIS A 9 -0.79 2.52 30.06
C HIS A 9 -1.88 2.09 29.06
N LEU A 10 -3.06 1.69 29.54
CA LEU A 10 -4.18 1.30 28.67
C LEU A 10 -4.71 2.49 27.85
N ARG A 11 -4.79 3.67 28.45
CA ARG A 11 -5.18 4.91 27.75
C ARG A 11 -4.14 5.33 26.70
N GLU A 12 -2.86 5.18 27.00
CA GLU A 12 -1.78 5.52 26.07
C GLU A 12 -1.74 4.55 24.88
N GLN A 13 -1.93 3.25 25.09
CA GLN A 13 -2.07 2.26 24.04
C GLN A 13 -3.31 2.50 23.17
N SER A 14 -4.45 2.83 23.78
CA SER A 14 -5.68 3.16 23.05
C SER A 14 -5.48 4.41 22.17
N ASN A 15 -4.84 5.45 22.72
CA ASN A 15 -4.55 6.69 21.99
C ASN A 15 -3.60 6.48 20.81
N ASN A 16 -2.60 5.61 20.97
CA ASN A 16 -1.68 5.24 19.89
C ASN A 16 -2.39 4.46 18.77
N ARG A 17 -3.31 3.56 19.10
CA ARG A 17 -4.12 2.83 18.11
C ARG A 17 -5.02 3.77 17.30
N LEU A 18 -5.72 4.70 17.96
CA LEU A 18 -6.57 5.69 17.29
C LEU A 18 -5.76 6.60 16.36
N ARG A 19 -4.58 7.05 16.80
CA ARG A 19 -3.66 7.82 15.95
C ARG A 19 -3.18 7.01 14.75
N GLY A 20 -2.86 5.70 14.94
CA GLY A 20 -2.51 4.79 13.86
C GLY A 20 -3.61 4.67 12.82
N ILE A 21 -4.87 4.53 13.24
CA ILE A 21 -6.04 4.50 12.36
C ILE A 21 -6.20 5.82 11.60
N ALA A 22 -6.09 6.96 12.28
CA ALA A 22 -6.19 8.28 11.64
C ALA A 22 -5.10 8.48 10.58
N PHE A 23 -3.85 8.09 10.89
CA PHE A 23 -2.75 8.13 9.92
C PHE A 23 -3.00 7.21 8.72
N MET A 24 -3.58 6.01 8.92
CA MET A 24 -3.91 5.10 7.83
C MET A 24 -4.96 5.71 6.89
N ILE A 25 -6.08 6.20 7.43
CA ILE A 25 -7.15 6.83 6.63
C ILE A 25 -6.61 8.02 5.86
N ALA A 26 -5.82 8.90 6.52
CA ALA A 26 -5.22 10.05 5.89
C ALA A 26 -4.21 9.65 4.79
N ALA A 27 -3.39 8.62 5.03
CA ALA A 27 -2.44 8.09 4.04
C ALA A 27 -3.17 7.55 2.81
N VAL A 28 -4.20 6.74 3.01
CA VAL A 28 -5.00 6.17 1.93
C VAL A 28 -5.69 7.24 1.10
N PHE A 29 -6.26 8.25 1.74
CA PHE A 29 -6.89 9.39 1.07
C PHE A 29 -5.88 10.16 0.20
N ILE A 30 -4.74 10.54 0.77
CA ILE A 30 -3.73 11.33 0.04
C ILE A 30 -3.08 10.51 -1.09
N PHE A 31 -2.91 9.19 -0.91
CA PHE A 31 -2.48 8.30 -1.98
C PHE A 31 -3.50 8.21 -3.11
N SER A 32 -4.79 8.17 -2.82
CA SER A 32 -5.83 8.16 -3.85
C SER A 32 -5.79 9.42 -4.72
N ILE A 33 -5.51 10.59 -4.14
CA ILE A 33 -5.27 11.83 -4.89
C ILE A 33 -4.00 11.70 -5.74
N MET A 34 -2.91 11.23 -5.18
CA MET A 34 -1.65 11.02 -5.90
C MET A 34 -1.84 10.09 -7.09
N ASP A 35 -2.56 8.99 -6.90
CA ASP A 35 -2.77 7.97 -7.95
C ASP A 35 -3.66 8.51 -9.08
N ALA A 36 -4.63 9.38 -8.76
CA ALA A 36 -5.40 10.11 -9.77
C ALA A 36 -4.50 11.04 -10.61
N LEU A 37 -3.56 11.73 -9.98
CA LEU A 37 -2.59 12.57 -10.67
C LEU A 37 -1.65 11.73 -11.54
N MET A 38 -1.18 10.59 -11.04
CA MET A 38 -0.36 9.65 -11.84
C MET A 38 -1.14 9.09 -13.03
N LYS A 39 -2.42 8.75 -12.85
CA LYS A 39 -3.30 8.32 -13.93
C LYS A 39 -3.42 9.39 -15.02
N ARG A 40 -3.58 10.65 -14.64
CA ARG A 40 -3.59 11.78 -15.59
C ARG A 40 -2.29 11.87 -16.39
N LEU A 41 -1.14 11.81 -15.70
CA LEU A 41 0.17 11.92 -16.36
C LEU A 41 0.51 10.67 -17.21
N SER A 42 -0.07 9.51 -16.92
CA SER A 42 0.14 8.27 -17.68
C SER A 42 -0.36 8.33 -19.13
N ALA A 43 -1.11 9.36 -19.49
CA ALA A 43 -1.47 9.62 -20.88
C ALA A 43 -0.30 10.15 -21.72
N HIS A 44 0.70 10.81 -21.09
CA HIS A 44 1.80 11.48 -21.77
C HIS A 44 3.17 10.85 -21.50
N TYR A 45 3.33 10.15 -20.37
CA TYR A 45 4.63 9.64 -19.92
C TYR A 45 4.62 8.14 -19.71
N ALA A 46 5.74 7.49 -19.99
CA ALA A 46 5.93 6.06 -19.78
C ALA A 46 5.84 5.67 -18.29
N PRO A 47 5.38 4.45 -17.95
CA PRO A 47 5.20 4.01 -16.57
C PRO A 47 6.46 4.11 -15.70
N LEU A 48 7.63 3.75 -16.24
CA LEU A 48 8.91 3.86 -15.52
C LEU A 48 9.32 5.31 -15.28
N GLN A 49 9.04 6.20 -16.24
CA GLN A 49 9.29 7.64 -16.08
C GLN A 49 8.41 8.22 -14.97
N ILE A 50 7.12 7.87 -14.92
CA ILE A 50 6.22 8.31 -13.85
C ILE A 50 6.67 7.77 -12.49
N ALA A 51 7.10 6.50 -12.42
CA ALA A 51 7.64 5.92 -11.21
C ALA A 51 8.89 6.67 -10.70
N CYS A 52 9.77 7.06 -11.63
CA CYS A 52 10.92 7.91 -11.35
C CYS A 52 10.51 9.28 -10.83
N LEU A 53 9.71 10.01 -11.61
CA LEU A 53 9.28 11.38 -11.29
C LEU A 53 8.52 11.44 -9.96
N ARG A 54 7.60 10.48 -9.71
CA ARG A 54 6.90 10.35 -8.43
C ARG A 54 7.87 10.18 -7.27
N SER A 55 8.81 9.24 -7.42
CA SER A 55 9.72 8.89 -6.34
C SER A 55 10.71 10.01 -6.05
N LEU A 56 11.27 10.65 -7.08
CA LEU A 56 12.20 11.75 -6.92
C LEU A 56 11.53 13.01 -6.38
N SER A 57 10.33 13.36 -6.85
CA SER A 57 9.59 14.50 -6.28
C SER A 57 9.22 14.29 -4.82
N SER A 58 8.79 13.07 -4.44
CA SER A 58 8.55 12.72 -3.04
C SER A 58 9.85 12.71 -2.22
N PHE A 59 10.96 12.29 -2.82
CA PHE A 59 12.27 12.27 -2.18
C PHE A 59 12.78 13.70 -1.87
N VAL A 60 12.62 14.63 -2.82
CA VAL A 60 12.95 16.06 -2.61
C VAL A 60 12.13 16.63 -1.45
N PHE A 61 10.82 16.36 -1.42
CA PHE A 61 9.95 16.77 -0.32
C PHE A 61 10.40 16.19 1.03
N LEU A 62 10.88 14.94 1.06
CA LEU A 62 11.37 14.29 2.27
C LEU A 62 12.73 14.81 2.73
N ILE A 63 13.64 15.12 1.80
CA ILE A 63 15.01 15.52 2.14
C ILE A 63 15.09 16.93 2.74
N LEU A 64 14.16 17.83 2.38
CA LEU A 64 14.14 19.20 2.88
C LEU A 64 14.06 19.28 4.42
N PRO A 65 13.10 18.63 5.11
CA PRO A 65 13.02 18.65 6.56
C PRO A 65 14.20 17.91 7.22
N ILE A 66 14.74 16.86 6.57
CA ILE A 66 15.92 16.14 7.07
C ILE A 66 17.15 17.05 7.07
N ALA A 67 17.36 17.77 5.97
CA ALA A 67 18.47 18.71 5.82
C ALA A 67 18.35 19.87 6.82
N TRP A 68 17.13 20.41 6.99
CA TRP A 68 16.87 21.50 7.94
C TRP A 68 17.18 21.07 9.38
N GLN A 69 16.68 19.90 9.79
CA GLN A 69 16.88 19.38 11.16
C GLN A 69 18.23 18.71 11.37
N ARG A 70 19.10 18.64 10.35
CA ARG A 70 20.40 17.95 10.36
C ARG A 70 20.33 16.51 10.90
N SER A 71 19.22 15.82 10.68
CA SER A 71 18.94 14.49 11.23
C SER A 71 19.45 13.33 10.36
N TRP A 72 20.58 13.53 9.68
CA TRP A 72 21.21 12.54 8.76
C TRP A 72 21.59 11.22 9.43
N VAL A 73 21.92 11.26 10.73
CA VAL A 73 22.27 10.07 11.51
C VAL A 73 21.14 9.03 11.53
N ASN A 74 19.89 9.50 11.44
CA ASN A 74 18.70 8.65 11.44
C ASN A 74 18.45 7.92 10.11
N LEU A 75 19.28 8.18 9.08
CA LEU A 75 19.13 7.59 7.73
C LEU A 75 20.00 6.35 7.52
N ARG A 76 20.76 5.91 8.53
CA ARG A 76 21.66 4.77 8.40
C ARG A 76 20.86 3.49 8.04
N ALA A 77 21.24 2.83 6.95
CA ALA A 77 20.67 1.53 6.55
C ALA A 77 21.37 0.43 7.36
N SER A 78 20.64 -0.26 8.23
CA SER A 78 21.20 -1.40 8.98
C SER A 78 21.25 -2.68 8.17
N GLU A 79 20.40 -2.81 7.12
CA GLU A 79 20.28 -4.01 6.30
C GLU A 79 20.17 -3.62 4.81
N PRO A 80 21.31 -3.25 4.15
CA PRO A 80 21.29 -2.66 2.80
C PRO A 80 20.71 -3.61 1.74
N MET A 81 20.93 -4.92 1.86
CA MET A 81 20.38 -5.91 0.93
C MET A 81 18.85 -5.93 0.98
N LEU A 82 18.26 -5.83 2.16
CA LEU A 82 16.80 -5.83 2.29
C LEU A 82 16.18 -4.51 1.78
N HIS A 83 16.90 -3.40 1.93
CA HIS A 83 16.53 -2.13 1.29
C HIS A 83 16.60 -2.23 -0.24
N ALA A 84 17.62 -2.88 -0.81
CA ALA A 84 17.76 -3.11 -2.25
C ALA A 84 16.60 -3.98 -2.78
N VAL A 85 16.30 -5.10 -2.13
CA VAL A 85 15.15 -5.96 -2.49
C VAL A 85 13.85 -5.15 -2.47
N ARG A 86 13.62 -4.36 -1.43
CA ARG A 86 12.44 -3.50 -1.34
C ARG A 86 12.41 -2.44 -2.44
N GLY A 87 13.55 -1.89 -2.83
CA GLY A 87 13.69 -0.94 -3.94
C GLY A 87 13.29 -1.58 -5.28
N VAL A 88 13.81 -2.79 -5.57
CA VAL A 88 13.47 -3.53 -6.80
C VAL A 88 11.98 -3.86 -6.84
N LEU A 89 11.42 -4.38 -5.73
CA LEU A 89 9.97 -4.62 -5.63
C LEU A 89 9.17 -3.33 -5.85
N GLY A 90 9.66 -2.20 -5.34
CA GLY A 90 9.03 -0.88 -5.54
C GLY A 90 9.05 -0.42 -7.00
N ILE A 91 10.14 -0.64 -7.73
CA ILE A 91 10.25 -0.30 -9.16
C ILE A 91 9.22 -1.11 -9.97
N ILE A 92 9.22 -2.44 -9.78
CA ILE A 92 8.28 -3.33 -10.48
C ILE A 92 6.85 -2.96 -10.13
N MET A 93 6.56 -2.78 -8.84
CA MET A 93 5.24 -2.39 -8.34
C MET A 93 4.74 -1.11 -9.00
N LEU A 94 5.54 -0.04 -8.98
CA LEU A 94 5.10 1.25 -9.51
C LEU A 94 4.95 1.24 -11.03
N ALA A 95 5.90 0.63 -11.74
CA ALA A 95 5.81 0.54 -13.21
C ALA A 95 4.55 -0.22 -13.64
N THR A 96 4.28 -1.38 -13.01
CA THR A 96 3.10 -2.19 -13.33
C THR A 96 1.80 -1.55 -12.84
N PHE A 97 1.82 -0.85 -11.72
CA PHE A 97 0.67 -0.07 -11.23
C PHE A 97 0.31 1.06 -12.20
N VAL A 98 1.29 1.89 -12.61
CA VAL A 98 1.04 3.00 -13.54
C VAL A 98 0.54 2.47 -14.89
N PHE A 99 1.09 1.36 -15.38
CA PHE A 99 0.60 0.69 -16.59
C PHE A 99 -0.86 0.23 -16.43
N ALA A 100 -1.22 -0.29 -15.25
CA ALA A 100 -2.59 -0.71 -14.95
C ALA A 100 -3.57 0.46 -14.92
N VAL A 101 -3.28 1.53 -14.15
CA VAL A 101 -4.18 2.69 -14.01
C VAL A 101 -4.34 3.50 -15.31
N HIS A 102 -3.38 3.40 -16.23
CA HIS A 102 -3.50 3.98 -17.56
C HIS A 102 -4.63 3.33 -18.38
N ARG A 103 -4.88 2.02 -18.17
CA ARG A 103 -5.82 1.21 -18.98
C ARG A 103 -7.06 0.78 -18.22
N LEU A 104 -7.03 0.83 -16.90
CA LEU A 104 -8.15 0.49 -16.01
C LEU A 104 -8.63 1.74 -15.27
N THR A 105 -9.84 1.67 -14.70
CA THR A 105 -10.27 2.67 -13.72
C THR A 105 -9.46 2.54 -12.43
N LEU A 106 -9.40 3.59 -11.63
CA LEU A 106 -8.78 3.50 -10.30
C LEU A 106 -9.49 2.48 -9.43
N ALA A 107 -10.83 2.46 -9.49
CA ALA A 107 -11.63 1.50 -8.76
C ALA A 107 -11.33 0.04 -9.14
N GLN A 108 -11.17 -0.28 -10.44
CA GLN A 108 -10.76 -1.61 -10.90
C GLN A 108 -9.37 -1.97 -10.38
N THR A 109 -8.40 -1.07 -10.53
CA THR A 109 -7.02 -1.30 -10.07
C THR A 109 -6.97 -1.50 -8.56
N TYR A 110 -7.66 -0.65 -7.79
CA TYR A 110 -7.70 -0.77 -6.34
C TYR A 110 -8.42 -2.03 -5.86
N SER A 111 -9.47 -2.45 -6.56
CA SER A 111 -10.14 -3.71 -6.21
C SER A 111 -9.21 -4.91 -6.29
N LEU A 112 -8.26 -4.91 -7.24
CA LEU A 112 -7.19 -5.92 -7.30
C LEU A 112 -6.19 -5.74 -6.16
N PHE A 113 -5.82 -4.49 -5.83
CA PHE A 113 -4.93 -4.18 -4.71
C PHE A 113 -5.52 -4.56 -3.34
N LEU A 114 -6.84 -4.57 -3.18
CA LEU A 114 -7.49 -5.04 -1.95
C LEU A 114 -7.21 -6.52 -1.63
N ALA A 115 -6.70 -7.31 -2.60
CA ALA A 115 -6.17 -8.64 -2.35
C ALA A 115 -4.80 -8.64 -1.62
N ALA A 116 -4.13 -7.48 -1.48
CA ALA A 116 -2.82 -7.41 -0.84
C ALA A 116 -2.79 -7.97 0.59
N PRO A 117 -3.74 -7.67 1.51
CA PRO A 117 -3.74 -8.26 2.85
C PRO A 117 -3.89 -9.79 2.83
N LEU A 118 -4.65 -10.33 1.86
CA LEU A 118 -4.79 -11.76 1.66
C LEU A 118 -3.44 -12.38 1.24
N LEU A 119 -2.78 -11.75 0.27
CA LEU A 119 -1.46 -12.18 -0.21
C LEU A 119 -0.38 -12.01 0.87
N MET A 120 -0.40 -10.93 1.64
CA MET A 120 0.52 -10.76 2.78
C MET A 120 0.39 -11.90 3.77
N THR A 121 -0.84 -12.31 4.10
CA THR A 121 -1.10 -13.45 4.99
C THR A 121 -0.58 -14.76 4.39
N ALA A 122 -0.85 -15.04 3.12
CA ALA A 122 -0.38 -16.24 2.45
C ALA A 122 1.16 -16.29 2.34
N LEU A 123 1.78 -15.16 1.96
CA LEU A 123 3.23 -15.05 1.79
C LEU A 123 4.00 -14.98 3.12
N SER A 124 3.35 -14.61 4.23
CA SER A 124 3.99 -14.64 5.55
C SER A 124 4.34 -16.06 6.01
N VAL A 125 3.62 -17.06 5.52
CA VAL A 125 3.89 -18.49 5.83
C VAL A 125 5.31 -18.91 5.38
N PRO A 126 5.69 -18.81 4.09
CA PRO A 126 7.01 -19.20 3.65
C PRO A 126 8.12 -18.22 4.09
N ILE A 127 7.81 -16.92 4.31
CA ILE A 127 8.81 -15.89 4.59
C ILE A 127 9.12 -15.79 6.09
N HIS A 128 8.10 -15.83 6.94
CA HIS A 128 8.25 -15.65 8.39
C HIS A 128 7.92 -16.90 9.21
N GLY A 129 7.46 -17.99 8.57
CA GLY A 129 7.05 -19.21 9.25
C GLY A 129 5.74 -19.05 10.04
N ASP A 130 4.92 -18.05 9.70
CA ASP A 130 3.66 -17.79 10.38
C ASP A 130 2.69 -18.97 10.17
N ARG A 131 1.93 -19.33 11.21
CA ARG A 131 0.92 -20.40 11.11
C ARG A 131 -0.42 -19.77 10.71
N VAL A 132 -0.97 -20.24 9.59
CA VAL A 132 -2.26 -19.78 9.05
C VAL A 132 -3.30 -20.85 9.29
N THR A 133 -4.44 -20.47 9.89
CA THR A 133 -5.56 -21.38 10.17
C THR A 133 -6.27 -21.77 8.87
N ALA A 134 -6.96 -22.92 8.87
CA ALA A 134 -7.79 -23.35 7.73
C ALA A 134 -8.85 -22.30 7.37
N ARG A 135 -9.38 -21.60 8.38
CA ARG A 135 -10.35 -20.51 8.20
C ARG A 135 -9.77 -19.33 7.39
N ARG A 136 -8.50 -18.97 7.65
CA ARG A 136 -7.81 -17.93 6.88
C ARG A 136 -7.53 -18.37 5.45
N TRP A 137 -7.14 -19.64 5.25
CA TRP A 137 -6.97 -20.20 3.90
C TRP A 137 -8.27 -20.17 3.10
N LEU A 138 -9.41 -20.51 3.71
CA LEU A 138 -10.71 -20.38 3.09
C LEU A 138 -11.04 -18.93 2.74
N ALA A 139 -10.80 -17.99 3.64
CA ALA A 139 -10.99 -16.56 3.38
C ALA A 139 -10.11 -16.08 2.21
N ILE A 140 -8.83 -16.52 2.13
CA ILE A 140 -7.95 -16.20 1.00
C ILE A 140 -8.55 -16.73 -0.31
N ALA A 141 -9.00 -17.98 -0.35
CA ALA A 141 -9.61 -18.59 -1.54
C ALA A 141 -10.88 -17.84 -1.98
N CYS A 142 -11.76 -17.49 -1.03
CA CYS A 142 -12.95 -16.68 -1.31
C CYS A 142 -12.59 -15.29 -1.86
N GLY A 143 -11.60 -14.62 -1.26
CA GLY A 143 -11.14 -13.31 -1.73
C GLY A 143 -10.56 -13.35 -3.14
N LEU A 144 -9.76 -14.37 -3.45
CA LEU A 144 -9.27 -14.59 -4.82
C LEU A 144 -10.41 -14.88 -5.81
N GLY A 145 -11.46 -15.58 -5.38
CA GLY A 145 -12.70 -15.72 -6.15
C GLY A 145 -13.37 -14.37 -6.44
N GLY A 146 -13.40 -13.46 -5.47
CA GLY A 146 -13.84 -12.07 -5.65
C GLY A 146 -13.01 -11.31 -6.68
N VAL A 147 -11.67 -11.48 -6.67
CA VAL A 147 -10.78 -10.90 -7.69
C VAL A 147 -11.12 -11.44 -9.09
N LEU A 148 -11.34 -12.74 -9.24
CA LEU A 148 -11.74 -13.34 -10.52
C LEU A 148 -13.08 -12.78 -11.01
N LEU A 149 -14.02 -12.52 -10.10
CA LEU A 149 -15.31 -11.89 -10.45
C LEU A 149 -15.14 -10.45 -10.94
N ILE A 150 -14.17 -9.71 -10.43
CA ILE A 150 -13.83 -8.37 -10.91
C ILE A 150 -13.19 -8.43 -12.29
N LEU A 151 -12.27 -9.38 -12.50
CA LEU A 151 -11.53 -9.54 -13.74
C LEU A 151 -12.40 -10.03 -14.90
N GLN A 152 -13.44 -10.81 -14.64
CA GLN A 152 -14.32 -11.42 -15.64
C GLN A 152 -13.54 -11.96 -16.86
N PRO A 153 -12.56 -12.85 -16.68
CA PRO A 153 -11.69 -13.29 -17.78
C PRO A 153 -12.43 -14.05 -18.88
N TRP A 154 -13.69 -14.44 -18.61
CA TRP A 154 -14.57 -15.19 -19.53
C TRP A 154 -15.39 -14.30 -20.47
N ASP A 155 -15.52 -12.98 -20.19
CA ASP A 155 -16.42 -12.11 -20.99
C ASP A 155 -15.82 -11.63 -22.31
N GLY A 156 -14.57 -11.99 -22.64
CA GLY A 156 -13.92 -11.71 -23.94
C GLY A 156 -13.92 -10.24 -24.40
N GLY A 157 -14.39 -9.34 -23.55
CA GLY A 157 -14.69 -7.94 -23.88
C GLY A 157 -13.66 -6.96 -23.33
N ALA A 158 -14.03 -5.74 -23.15
CA ALA A 158 -13.27 -4.51 -22.90
C ALA A 158 -12.23 -4.51 -21.75
N PHE A 159 -12.01 -5.61 -21.02
CA PHE A 159 -11.06 -5.69 -19.91
C PHE A 159 -9.66 -6.05 -20.43
N SER A 160 -8.70 -5.14 -20.27
CA SER A 160 -7.31 -5.43 -20.67
C SER A 160 -6.66 -6.46 -19.74
N MET A 161 -6.59 -7.72 -20.20
CA MET A 161 -5.94 -8.80 -19.44
C MET A 161 -4.47 -8.45 -19.08
N ALA A 162 -3.77 -7.74 -19.97
CA ALA A 162 -2.41 -7.28 -19.70
C ALA A 162 -2.38 -6.26 -18.53
N ALA A 163 -3.35 -5.35 -18.47
CA ALA A 163 -3.45 -4.39 -17.36
C ALA A 163 -3.86 -5.05 -16.05
N ALA A 164 -4.73 -6.05 -16.11
CA ALA A 164 -5.09 -6.85 -14.94
C ALA A 164 -3.90 -7.65 -14.40
N ALA A 165 -3.13 -8.29 -15.27
CA ALA A 165 -1.92 -8.99 -14.90
C ALA A 165 -0.88 -8.03 -14.29
N ALA A 166 -0.74 -6.82 -14.85
CA ALA A 166 0.12 -5.79 -14.29
C ALA A 166 -0.33 -5.35 -12.88
N ALA A 167 -1.63 -5.14 -12.67
CA ALA A 167 -2.17 -4.83 -11.34
C ALA A 167 -1.93 -5.99 -10.35
N ALA A 168 -2.09 -7.24 -10.77
CA ALA A 168 -1.81 -8.41 -9.94
C ALA A 168 -0.32 -8.49 -9.56
N ILE A 169 0.60 -8.27 -10.52
CA ILE A 169 2.04 -8.20 -10.26
C ILE A 169 2.35 -7.07 -9.27
N ALA A 170 1.77 -5.90 -9.47
CA ALA A 170 1.95 -4.77 -8.56
C ALA A 170 1.48 -5.12 -7.15
N THR A 171 0.34 -5.82 -7.00
CA THR A 171 -0.21 -6.26 -5.71
C THR A 171 0.72 -7.26 -5.01
N VAL A 172 1.27 -8.22 -5.74
CA VAL A 172 2.26 -9.18 -5.21
C VAL A 172 3.52 -8.45 -4.74
N CYS A 173 4.07 -7.56 -5.58
CA CYS A 173 5.26 -6.77 -5.22
C CYS A 173 5.02 -5.86 -4.02
N TYR A 174 3.83 -5.24 -3.92
CA TYR A 174 3.42 -4.48 -2.74
C TYR A 174 3.39 -5.34 -1.49
N SER A 175 2.76 -6.51 -1.57
CA SER A 175 2.64 -7.45 -0.44
C SER A 175 4.02 -7.92 0.05
N LEU A 176 4.92 -8.28 -0.88
CA LEU A 176 6.30 -8.64 -0.55
C LEU A 176 7.07 -7.48 0.06
N SER A 177 6.93 -6.26 -0.51
CA SER A 177 7.57 -5.06 0.02
C SER A 177 7.08 -4.73 1.44
N ALA A 178 5.79 -4.87 1.71
CA ALA A 178 5.22 -4.67 3.04
C ALA A 178 5.77 -5.67 4.07
N LEU A 179 5.96 -6.94 3.68
CA LEU A 179 6.59 -7.95 4.55
C LEU A 179 8.05 -7.60 4.88
N THR A 180 8.81 -6.98 3.95
CA THR A 180 10.17 -6.50 4.26
C THR A 180 10.18 -5.39 5.31
N VAL A 181 9.13 -4.54 5.38
CA VAL A 181 9.02 -3.47 6.40
C VAL A 181 8.98 -4.05 7.80
N ARG A 182 8.31 -5.18 8.00
CA ARG A 182 8.28 -5.87 9.31
C ARG A 182 9.69 -6.25 9.79
N SER A 183 10.54 -6.74 8.88
CA SER A 183 11.92 -7.10 9.18
C SER A 183 12.80 -5.87 9.39
N LEU A 184 12.73 -4.89 8.48
CA LEU A 184 13.51 -3.65 8.54
C LEU A 184 13.16 -2.78 9.74
N GLY A 185 11.88 -2.71 10.14
CA GLY A 185 11.38 -1.87 11.22
C GLY A 185 11.95 -2.19 12.60
N ARG A 186 12.61 -3.35 12.76
CA ARG A 186 13.28 -3.72 14.01
C ARG A 186 14.56 -2.92 14.26
N ARG A 187 15.24 -2.43 13.21
CA ARG A 187 16.56 -1.80 13.30
C ARG A 187 16.65 -0.46 12.57
N ASN A 188 15.63 -0.09 11.80
CA ASN A 188 15.62 1.13 11.01
C ASN A 188 14.46 2.04 11.44
N THR A 189 14.68 3.36 11.33
CA THR A 189 13.62 4.35 11.54
C THR A 189 12.69 4.39 10.34
N SER A 190 11.44 4.85 10.53
CA SER A 190 10.49 5.06 9.42
C SER A 190 11.07 5.99 8.35
N MET A 191 11.77 7.05 8.78
CA MET A 191 12.41 8.01 7.89
C MET A 191 13.51 7.35 7.03
N SER A 192 14.38 6.51 7.63
CA SER A 192 15.40 5.75 6.90
C SER A 192 14.77 4.82 5.87
N MET A 193 13.74 4.07 6.27
CA MET A 193 13.05 3.14 5.36
C MET A 193 12.43 3.84 4.16
N VAL A 194 11.82 5.01 4.36
CA VAL A 194 11.20 5.80 3.27
C VAL A 194 12.27 6.46 2.41
N PHE A 195 13.32 7.00 3.01
CA PHE A 195 14.45 7.62 2.30
C PHE A 195 15.09 6.65 1.31
N TRP A 196 15.50 5.47 1.77
CA TRP A 196 16.12 4.45 0.92
C TRP A 196 15.16 3.92 -0.13
N TYR A 197 13.88 3.71 0.22
CA TYR A 197 12.87 3.27 -0.73
C TYR A 197 12.68 4.26 -1.88
N LEU A 198 12.41 5.53 -1.57
CA LEU A 198 12.19 6.56 -2.59
C LEU A 198 13.45 6.81 -3.43
N GLY A 199 14.63 6.83 -2.80
CA GLY A 199 15.89 7.00 -3.50
C GLY A 199 16.17 5.86 -4.49
N LEU A 200 16.06 4.61 -4.04
CA LEU A 200 16.30 3.42 -4.87
C LEU A 200 15.27 3.31 -6.00
N VAL A 201 13.98 3.53 -5.70
CA VAL A 201 12.94 3.48 -6.73
C VAL A 201 13.13 4.63 -7.73
N GLY A 202 13.38 5.85 -7.27
CA GLY A 202 13.59 7.00 -8.15
C GLY A 202 14.78 6.82 -9.09
N LEU A 203 15.96 6.50 -8.54
CA LEU A 203 17.17 6.30 -9.35
C LEU A 203 17.07 5.06 -10.24
N GLY A 204 16.57 3.96 -9.72
CA GLY A 204 16.46 2.71 -10.46
C GLY A 204 15.45 2.78 -11.60
N SER A 205 14.26 3.34 -11.38
CA SER A 205 13.27 3.53 -12.45
C SER A 205 13.73 4.57 -13.47
N GLY A 206 14.44 5.63 -13.02
CA GLY A 206 15.03 6.62 -13.92
C GLY A 206 16.10 6.03 -14.86
N ALA A 207 16.98 5.19 -14.31
CA ALA A 207 17.97 4.49 -15.10
C ALA A 207 17.34 3.54 -16.15
N LEU A 208 16.25 2.88 -15.80
CA LEU A 208 15.53 2.00 -16.72
C LEU A 208 14.70 2.78 -17.76
N ALA A 209 14.24 3.98 -17.42
CA ALA A 209 13.41 4.81 -18.29
C ALA A 209 14.23 5.63 -19.31
N ILE A 210 15.57 5.60 -19.27
CA ILE A 210 16.43 6.53 -20.01
C ILE A 210 16.18 6.51 -21.52
N ASN A 211 15.86 5.34 -22.09
CA ASN A 211 15.62 5.16 -23.52
C ASN A 211 14.20 5.57 -23.95
N GLU A 212 13.26 5.67 -23.02
CA GLU A 212 11.85 6.02 -23.26
C GLU A 212 11.50 7.37 -22.61
N TRP A 213 12.53 8.16 -22.28
CA TRP A 213 12.33 9.40 -21.55
C TRP A 213 11.75 10.49 -22.45
N HIS A 214 10.59 11.01 -22.07
CA HIS A 214 9.98 12.17 -22.69
C HIS A 214 10.26 13.43 -21.85
N ALA A 215 10.57 14.54 -22.51
CA ALA A 215 10.77 15.81 -21.82
C ALA A 215 9.50 16.21 -21.05
N VAL A 216 9.66 16.61 -19.80
CA VAL A 216 8.54 17.03 -18.97
C VAL A 216 8.04 18.39 -19.42
N GLU A 217 6.77 18.49 -19.78
CA GLU A 217 6.15 19.75 -20.17
C GLU A 217 6.08 20.74 -19.00
N ALA A 218 6.24 22.03 -19.31
CA ALA A 218 6.23 23.06 -18.27
C ALA A 218 4.92 23.09 -17.45
N ALA A 219 3.79 22.77 -18.09
CA ALA A 219 2.49 22.69 -17.45
C ALA A 219 2.34 21.52 -16.45
N ASP A 220 3.15 20.46 -16.59
CA ASP A 220 3.05 19.25 -15.76
C ASP A 220 3.87 19.34 -14.47
N TRP A 221 4.76 20.33 -14.33
CA TRP A 221 5.54 20.49 -13.10
C TRP A 221 4.68 20.71 -11.86
N ILE A 222 3.53 21.40 -12.00
CA ILE A 222 2.60 21.60 -10.88
C ILE A 222 2.02 20.27 -10.39
N TRP A 223 1.68 19.35 -11.32
CA TRP A 223 1.17 18.02 -11.01
C TRP A 223 2.23 17.15 -10.39
N LEU A 224 3.47 17.22 -10.88
CA LEU A 224 4.61 16.51 -10.28
C LEU A 224 4.93 17.01 -8.86
N ALA A 225 4.83 18.32 -8.62
CA ALA A 225 4.97 18.85 -7.27
C ALA A 225 3.87 18.34 -6.34
N ALA A 226 2.62 18.31 -6.81
CA ALA A 226 1.49 17.76 -6.06
C ALA A 226 1.67 16.25 -5.76
N ILE A 227 2.16 15.46 -6.73
CA ILE A 227 2.53 14.05 -6.56
C ILE A 227 3.65 13.90 -5.53
N GLY A 228 4.67 14.78 -5.58
CA GLY A 228 5.76 14.77 -4.62
C GLY A 228 5.31 14.97 -3.19
N VAL A 229 4.49 15.99 -2.96
CA VAL A 229 3.93 16.29 -1.63
C VAL A 229 3.01 15.17 -1.15
N SER A 230 2.04 14.77 -1.98
CA SER A 230 1.08 13.71 -1.62
C SER A 230 1.75 12.35 -1.42
N GLY A 231 2.72 11.99 -2.29
CA GLY A 231 3.48 10.76 -2.16
C GLY A 231 4.38 10.72 -0.93
N GLY A 232 5.05 11.82 -0.62
CA GLY A 232 5.90 11.95 0.57
C GLY A 232 5.10 11.89 1.87
N LEU A 233 4.02 12.67 1.96
CA LEU A 233 3.12 12.65 3.11
C LEU A 233 2.44 11.29 3.29
N GLY A 234 1.88 10.75 2.22
CA GLY A 234 1.22 9.45 2.24
C GLY A 234 2.15 8.34 2.71
N GLN A 235 3.39 8.31 2.22
CA GLN A 235 4.39 7.32 2.60
C GLN A 235 4.82 7.45 4.06
N LEU A 236 4.95 8.67 4.58
CA LEU A 236 5.25 8.91 5.99
C LEU A 236 4.08 8.49 6.88
N TRP A 237 2.85 8.90 6.53
CA TRP A 237 1.67 8.57 7.30
C TRP A 237 1.38 7.07 7.30
N LEU A 238 1.53 6.40 6.17
CA LEU A 238 1.40 4.94 6.08
C LEU A 238 2.42 4.25 6.99
N THR A 239 3.68 4.69 6.96
CA THR A 239 4.73 4.12 7.79
C THR A 239 4.47 4.38 9.29
N GLU A 240 3.99 5.58 9.64
CA GLU A 240 3.60 5.91 11.03
C GLU A 240 2.37 5.10 11.49
N ALA A 241 1.40 4.84 10.61
CA ALA A 241 0.25 4.00 10.92
C ALA A 241 0.68 2.60 11.36
N PHE A 242 1.51 1.93 10.57
CA PHE A 242 2.04 0.60 10.88
C PHE A 242 2.99 0.58 12.09
N ARG A 243 3.66 1.70 12.38
CA ARG A 243 4.52 1.82 13.54
C ARG A 243 3.72 1.96 14.85
N ARG A 244 2.56 2.65 14.81
CA ARG A 244 1.75 2.96 16.00
C ARG A 244 0.75 1.88 16.35
N ALA A 245 0.32 1.07 15.38
CA ALA A 245 -0.66 0.03 15.59
C ALA A 245 -0.35 -1.21 14.73
N PRO A 246 -0.67 -2.41 15.25
CA PRO A 246 -0.45 -3.64 14.49
C PRO A 246 -1.31 -3.66 13.21
N PRO A 247 -0.86 -4.38 12.15
CA PRO A 247 -1.59 -4.50 10.88
C PRO A 247 -3.05 -4.96 11.06
N SER A 248 -3.32 -5.83 12.03
CA SER A 248 -4.68 -6.27 12.38
C SER A 248 -5.62 -5.15 12.86
N VAL A 249 -5.07 -4.00 13.28
CA VAL A 249 -5.86 -2.83 13.68
C VAL A 249 -6.02 -1.85 12.53
N VAL A 250 -4.93 -1.54 11.81
CA VAL A 250 -4.95 -0.51 10.76
C VAL A 250 -5.30 -1.06 9.37
N GLY A 251 -5.04 -2.35 9.10
CA GLY A 251 -5.31 -2.99 7.81
C GLY A 251 -6.74 -2.85 7.28
N PRO A 252 -7.82 -2.96 8.10
CA PRO A 252 -9.19 -2.75 7.63
C PRO A 252 -9.41 -1.38 6.99
N PHE A 253 -8.65 -0.37 7.41
CA PHE A 253 -8.80 0.99 6.92
C PHE A 253 -8.14 1.21 5.55
N GLU A 254 -7.27 0.30 5.08
CA GLU A 254 -6.81 0.28 3.69
C GLU A 254 -7.95 0.06 2.71
N TYR A 255 -9.00 -0.68 3.11
CA TYR A 255 -10.18 -0.90 2.26
C TYR A 255 -10.97 0.38 1.96
N THR A 256 -10.76 1.47 2.72
CA THR A 256 -11.35 2.77 2.40
C THR A 256 -10.84 3.34 1.07
N ALA A 257 -9.70 2.85 0.56
CA ALA A 257 -9.15 3.24 -0.74
C ALA A 257 -10.16 3.11 -1.87
N ILE A 258 -11.00 2.05 -1.84
CA ILE A 258 -11.98 1.83 -2.90
C ILE A 258 -13.08 2.90 -2.92
N LEU A 259 -13.45 3.45 -1.75
CA LEU A 259 -14.44 4.51 -1.65
C LEU A 259 -13.91 5.80 -2.29
N TRP A 260 -12.65 6.11 -2.04
CA TRP A 260 -11.96 7.25 -2.64
C TRP A 260 -11.79 7.06 -4.14
N ALA A 261 -11.42 5.85 -4.59
CA ALA A 261 -11.29 5.53 -6.00
C ALA A 261 -12.61 5.70 -6.76
N PHE A 262 -13.72 5.19 -6.21
CA PHE A 262 -15.05 5.38 -6.81
C PHE A 262 -15.42 6.86 -6.91
N GLY A 263 -15.21 7.63 -5.84
CA GLY A 263 -15.49 9.05 -5.85
C GLY A 263 -14.65 9.81 -6.89
N ILE A 264 -13.38 9.50 -6.99
CA ILE A 264 -12.44 10.13 -7.93
C ILE A 264 -12.78 9.75 -9.37
N ASP A 265 -13.00 8.46 -9.66
CA ASP A 265 -13.36 8.00 -11.01
C ASP A 265 -14.68 8.61 -11.48
N TRP A 266 -15.66 8.74 -10.58
CA TRP A 266 -16.94 9.38 -10.91
C TRP A 266 -16.79 10.87 -11.19
N ILE A 267 -16.04 11.60 -10.35
CA ILE A 267 -15.87 13.06 -10.47
C ILE A 267 -15.03 13.44 -11.70
N PHE A 268 -13.90 12.75 -11.92
CA PHE A 268 -12.92 13.17 -12.94
C PHE A 268 -13.07 12.45 -14.28
N TRP A 269 -13.60 11.21 -14.29
CA TRP A 269 -13.73 10.40 -15.52
C TRP A 269 -15.16 10.00 -15.81
N SER A 270 -16.15 10.42 -15.01
CA SER A 270 -17.58 10.06 -15.15
C SER A 270 -17.78 8.52 -15.23
N ALA A 271 -16.86 7.75 -14.67
CA ALA A 271 -16.89 6.31 -14.68
C ALA A 271 -17.72 5.79 -13.50
N SER A 272 -18.83 5.09 -13.81
CA SER A 272 -19.63 4.40 -12.80
C SER A 272 -19.10 2.98 -12.56
N PRO A 273 -19.09 2.49 -11.30
CA PRO A 273 -18.67 1.13 -11.01
C PRO A 273 -19.67 0.10 -11.58
N SER A 274 -19.15 -0.97 -12.17
CA SER A 274 -20.00 -2.09 -12.63
C SER A 274 -20.51 -2.92 -11.43
N THR A 275 -21.61 -3.63 -11.60
CA THR A 275 -22.18 -4.51 -10.57
C THR A 275 -21.17 -5.60 -10.15
N SER A 276 -20.47 -6.19 -11.12
CA SER A 276 -19.42 -7.19 -10.86
C SER A 276 -18.27 -6.65 -10.05
N LEU A 277 -17.85 -5.40 -10.30
CA LEU A 277 -16.83 -4.70 -9.52
C LEU A 277 -17.28 -4.52 -8.06
N LEU A 278 -18.51 -4.07 -7.84
CA LEU A 278 -19.07 -3.87 -6.50
C LEU A 278 -19.18 -5.19 -5.72
N ILE A 279 -19.69 -6.25 -6.35
CA ILE A 279 -19.83 -7.56 -5.71
C ILE A 279 -18.46 -8.16 -5.43
N GLY A 280 -17.55 -8.17 -6.40
CA GLY A 280 -16.21 -8.72 -6.23
C GLY A 280 -15.41 -7.98 -5.16
N ALA A 281 -15.44 -6.63 -5.14
CA ALA A 281 -14.81 -5.83 -4.12
C ALA A 281 -15.38 -6.12 -2.71
N SER A 282 -16.70 -6.27 -2.59
CA SER A 282 -17.35 -6.64 -1.33
C SER A 282 -16.88 -8.00 -0.81
N ILE A 283 -16.70 -9.00 -1.69
CA ILE A 283 -16.16 -10.32 -1.34
C ILE A 283 -14.72 -10.21 -0.84
N VAL A 284 -13.85 -9.44 -1.54
CA VAL A 284 -12.45 -9.24 -1.14
C VAL A 284 -12.37 -8.56 0.23
N ILE A 285 -13.14 -7.49 0.44
CA ILE A 285 -13.20 -6.77 1.71
C ILE A 285 -13.67 -7.68 2.84
N ALA A 286 -14.76 -8.42 2.63
CA ALA A 286 -15.30 -9.35 3.64
C ALA A 286 -14.26 -10.43 4.00
N SER A 287 -13.58 -11.00 3.00
CA SER A 287 -12.50 -11.98 3.21
C SER A 287 -11.34 -11.40 4.01
N GLY A 288 -10.91 -10.18 3.71
CA GLY A 288 -9.87 -9.49 4.46
C GLY A 288 -10.28 -9.22 5.92
N ILE A 289 -11.51 -8.79 6.15
CA ILE A 289 -12.05 -8.58 7.51
C ILE A 289 -12.06 -9.89 8.29
N VAL A 290 -12.45 -11.01 7.69
CA VAL A 290 -12.42 -12.33 8.35
C VAL A 290 -11.00 -12.69 8.81
N ILE A 291 -9.98 -12.46 7.98
CA ILE A 291 -8.58 -12.71 8.36
C ILE A 291 -8.17 -11.88 9.57
N ILE A 292 -8.53 -10.59 9.56
CA ILE A 292 -8.16 -9.65 10.63
C ILE A 292 -8.87 -10.01 11.96
N LEU A 293 -10.14 -10.39 11.88
CA LEU A 293 -10.89 -10.83 13.06
C LEU A 293 -10.34 -12.13 13.65
N ASP A 294 -9.96 -13.08 12.81
CA ASP A 294 -9.32 -14.32 13.24
C ASP A 294 -7.96 -14.08 13.90
N GLU A 295 -7.18 -13.14 13.37
CA GLU A 295 -5.90 -12.72 13.97
C GLU A 295 -6.09 -12.10 15.36
N ARG A 296 -7.08 -11.21 15.53
CA ARG A 296 -7.41 -10.61 16.83
C ARG A 296 -7.82 -11.68 17.85
N ARG A 297 -8.69 -12.61 17.44
CA ARG A 297 -9.15 -13.70 18.29
C ARG A 297 -7.98 -14.57 18.78
N LEU A 298 -7.07 -14.94 17.89
CA LEU A 298 -5.89 -15.74 18.26
C LEU A 298 -4.95 -14.97 19.20
N ALA A 299 -4.79 -13.66 18.99
CA ALA A 299 -3.99 -12.82 19.87
C ALA A 299 -4.61 -12.71 21.27
N GLU A 300 -5.93 -12.62 21.39
CA GLU A 300 -6.65 -12.60 22.67
C GLU A 300 -6.52 -13.93 23.42
N LEU A 301 -6.65 -15.07 22.72
CA LEU A 301 -6.47 -16.40 23.30
C LEU A 301 -5.03 -16.64 23.79
N ALA A 302 -4.03 -16.09 23.09
CA ALA A 302 -2.63 -16.18 23.50
C ALA A 302 -2.32 -15.38 24.79
N VAL A 303 -3.06 -14.29 25.03
CA VAL A 303 -2.91 -13.44 26.22
C VAL A 303 -3.70 -14.02 27.42
N ASN A 304 -4.79 -14.73 27.18
CA ASN A 304 -5.64 -15.29 28.25
C ASN A 304 -5.93 -16.79 28.01
N PRO A 305 -4.96 -17.69 28.34
CA PRO A 305 -5.08 -19.12 28.09
C PRO A 305 -6.16 -19.83 28.95
N ALA A 306 -6.80 -19.13 29.88
CA ALA A 306 -7.83 -19.69 30.78
C ALA A 306 -9.24 -19.74 30.15
N CYS A 307 -9.45 -19.23 28.95
CA CYS A 307 -10.74 -19.28 28.27
C CYS A 307 -10.68 -20.32 27.11
N PRO A 308 -11.23 -21.56 27.30
CA PRO A 308 -11.27 -22.53 26.19
C PRO A 308 -12.13 -22.00 25.04
N PRO A 309 -11.82 -22.36 23.79
CA PRO A 309 -12.64 -21.98 22.65
C PRO A 309 -14.04 -22.61 22.75
N PRO A 310 -15.11 -21.89 22.36
CA PRO A 310 -16.45 -22.43 22.27
C PRO A 310 -16.57 -23.51 21.18
#